data_94538bbdfdaf3b8ca87908fa68f98ead
#
_entry.id   94538bbdfdaf3b8ca87908fa68f98ead
#
_cell.length_a   1.000
_cell.length_b   1.000
_cell.length_c   1.000
_cell.angle_alpha   90.00
_cell.angle_beta   90.00
_cell.angle_gamma   90.00
#
_symmetry.space_group_name_H-M   'P 1'
#
loop_
_entity.id
_entity.type
_entity.pdbx_description
1 polymer ?
#
loop_
_entity_poly.entity_id
_entity_poly.type
_entity_poly.pdbx_seq_one_letter_code
_entity_poly.pdbx_strand_id
1 'polypeptide(L)'
;MNDILMDHGSGGQLTSDLIDELIVPTFKNQHLTELKDGAILPDPQNKLVFSIDSFVVDPWKFPGGDIGKLAVCGTINDLYMAGGIPKYLSCPLIIEEGFHIDDLRTILHSMQQTAKNADVSIVTGDTKVIEKQKGNQIYINTAGIGILQRKTSYQYQENDVVVLSGSMGCHGASIFMAREDIHLQGELLSDCACLKEKAMKAMAYDSLRILRDPTRGGVATTCIELTEKSDFGMELYEALLPVDPNVQTLCDLLGFDPLYLACEGRMLCIMNENDAKQLCEQLKDGAKMIGKITKEHPQKLYLKTKIGATRQLHKLSGQPLPRIC
;
A
#
# COMPACT_ATOMS: atom_id res chain seq x y z
N MET A 1 10.11 -21.46 15.74
CA MET A 1 11.01 -21.17 14.60
C MET A 1 12.13 -20.32 15.13
N ASN A 2 13.40 -20.63 14.83
CA ASN A 2 14.53 -19.88 15.39
C ASN A 2 15.09 -18.81 14.43
N ASP A 3 14.63 -18.81 13.18
CA ASP A 3 15.17 -17.95 12.14
C ASP A 3 14.08 -17.15 11.43
N ILE A 4 14.42 -15.94 10.99
CA ILE A 4 13.58 -15.12 10.15
C ILE A 4 13.65 -15.63 8.72
N LEU A 5 12.51 -15.99 8.17
CA LEU A 5 12.35 -16.40 6.79
C LEU A 5 11.91 -15.20 5.92
N MET A 6 12.07 -15.30 4.62
CA MET A 6 11.58 -14.28 3.66
C MET A 6 10.08 -14.00 3.82
N ASP A 7 9.32 -15.02 4.14
CA ASP A 7 7.85 -14.94 4.29
C ASP A 7 7.41 -14.08 5.49
N HIS A 8 8.27 -13.85 6.49
CA HIS A 8 7.99 -12.90 7.58
C HIS A 8 7.93 -11.44 7.12
N GLY A 9 8.38 -11.13 5.91
CA GLY A 9 8.33 -9.80 5.32
C GLY A 9 7.38 -9.65 4.12
N SER A 10 6.59 -10.70 3.79
CA SER A 10 5.81 -10.74 2.55
C SER A 10 4.37 -10.20 2.65
N GLY A 11 3.91 -9.83 3.86
CA GLY A 11 2.53 -9.39 4.10
C GLY A 11 1.52 -10.53 4.30
N GLY A 12 2.00 -11.79 4.37
CA GLY A 12 1.16 -12.97 4.61
C GLY A 12 0.97 -13.31 6.09
N GLN A 13 0.54 -14.54 6.36
CA GLN A 13 0.26 -15.01 7.73
C GLN A 13 1.48 -14.90 8.65
N LEU A 14 2.68 -15.33 8.20
CA LEU A 14 3.90 -15.25 9.01
C LEU A 14 4.29 -13.81 9.37
N THR A 15 4.02 -12.83 8.49
CA THR A 15 4.22 -11.42 8.82
C THR A 15 3.27 -10.97 9.92
N SER A 16 1.98 -11.35 9.83
CA SER A 16 0.99 -11.02 10.86
C SER A 16 1.35 -11.65 12.20
N ASP A 17 1.71 -12.94 12.22
CA ASP A 17 2.09 -13.65 13.43
C ASP A 17 3.33 -13.00 14.09
N LEU A 18 4.33 -12.62 13.30
CA LEU A 18 5.52 -11.92 13.81
C LEU A 18 5.17 -10.56 14.44
N ILE A 19 4.26 -9.81 13.81
CA ILE A 19 3.81 -8.51 14.33
C ILE A 19 3.02 -8.71 15.61
N ASP A 20 2.04 -9.60 15.62
CA ASP A 20 1.07 -9.74 16.70
C ASP A 20 1.66 -10.47 17.92
N GLU A 21 2.54 -11.46 17.72
CA GLU A 21 3.10 -12.27 18.79
C GLU A 21 4.42 -11.74 19.35
N LEU A 22 5.20 -11.01 18.54
CA LEU A 22 6.53 -10.53 18.95
C LEU A 22 6.65 -9.01 18.97
N ILE A 23 6.37 -8.33 17.86
CA ILE A 23 6.69 -6.90 17.71
C ILE A 23 5.76 -6.03 18.55
N VAL A 24 4.45 -6.18 18.38
CA VAL A 24 3.44 -5.40 19.12
C VAL A 24 3.54 -5.61 20.63
N PRO A 25 3.64 -6.85 21.16
CA PRO A 25 3.80 -7.07 22.59
C PRO A 25 5.10 -6.48 23.16
N THR A 26 6.20 -6.51 22.38
CA THR A 26 7.50 -5.97 22.79
C THR A 26 7.46 -4.45 22.94
N PHE A 27 6.80 -3.76 22.00
CA PHE A 27 6.73 -2.28 21.98
C PHE A 27 5.36 -1.75 22.43
N LYS A 28 4.59 -2.53 23.17
CA LYS A 28 3.21 -2.21 23.58
C LYS A 28 3.08 -0.80 24.16
N ASN A 29 2.29 0.03 23.49
CA ASN A 29 1.90 1.38 23.92
C ASN A 29 0.60 1.80 23.24
N GLN A 30 0.04 2.92 23.68
CA GLN A 30 -1.26 3.43 23.19
C GLN A 30 -1.28 3.76 21.69
N HIS A 31 -0.13 4.01 21.04
CA HIS A 31 -0.06 4.39 19.64
C HIS A 31 -0.02 3.17 18.70
N LEU A 32 0.33 1.99 19.21
CA LEU A 32 0.36 0.74 18.45
C LEU A 32 -0.96 -0.04 18.48
N THR A 33 -1.90 0.32 19.33
CA THR A 33 -3.14 -0.45 19.55
C THR A 33 -3.98 -0.60 18.28
N GLU A 34 -4.01 0.41 17.41
CA GLU A 34 -4.86 0.41 16.22
C GLU A 34 -4.14 -0.14 14.96
N LEU A 35 -2.82 -0.31 14.99
CA LEU A 35 -1.98 -0.77 13.86
C LEU A 35 -2.38 -0.14 12.50
N LYS A 36 -2.52 1.18 12.47
CA LYS A 36 -2.76 1.96 11.24
C LYS A 36 -1.46 2.13 10.47
N ASP A 37 -1.54 2.62 9.24
CA ASP A 37 -0.40 2.93 8.39
C ASP A 37 0.54 4.02 8.96
N GLY A 38 0.11 4.71 10.02
CA GLY A 38 0.93 5.67 10.76
C GLY A 38 0.43 5.92 12.18
N ALA A 39 1.34 6.36 13.07
CA ALA A 39 1.03 6.76 14.43
C ALA A 39 0.54 8.22 14.48
N ILE A 40 -0.51 8.46 15.27
CA ILE A 40 -1.02 9.82 15.56
C ILE A 40 -0.41 10.28 16.87
N LEU A 41 0.48 11.26 16.79
CA LEU A 41 1.18 11.80 17.96
C LEU A 41 0.57 13.12 18.41
N PRO A 42 0.46 13.39 19.71
CA PRO A 42 -0.01 14.68 20.21
C PRO A 42 1.03 15.78 19.98
N ASP A 43 0.55 16.96 19.66
CA ASP A 43 1.33 18.20 19.52
C ASP A 43 0.59 19.31 20.29
N PRO A 44 1.26 20.33 20.81
CA PRO A 44 0.61 21.44 21.53
C PRO A 44 -0.47 22.18 20.76
N GLN A 45 -0.43 22.16 19.42
CA GLN A 45 -1.41 22.84 18.55
C GLN A 45 -2.21 21.87 17.67
N ASN A 46 -1.57 20.78 17.22
CA ASN A 46 -2.15 19.80 16.31
C ASN A 46 -1.70 18.39 16.69
N LYS A 47 -2.39 17.39 16.18
CA LYS A 47 -1.93 15.99 16.25
C LYS A 47 -1.00 15.71 15.10
N LEU A 48 0.11 15.04 15.39
CA LEU A 48 1.04 14.57 14.41
C LEU A 48 0.67 13.15 13.93
N VAL A 49 0.98 12.90 12.66
CA VAL A 49 1.00 11.56 12.07
C VAL A 49 2.44 11.24 11.75
N PHE A 50 2.89 10.04 12.06
CA PHE A 50 4.24 9.56 11.79
C PHE A 50 4.19 8.18 11.15
N SER A 51 4.93 7.98 10.07
CA SER A 51 5.09 6.68 9.42
C SER A 51 6.55 6.47 9.02
N ILE A 52 6.93 5.20 8.86
CA ILE A 52 8.25 4.78 8.39
C ILE A 52 8.11 3.56 7.49
N ASP A 53 8.88 3.52 6.41
CA ASP A 53 8.95 2.35 5.54
C ASP A 53 10.37 2.15 4.97
N SER A 54 10.64 0.91 4.51
CA SER A 54 11.92 0.49 3.97
C SER A 54 11.72 -0.15 2.60
N PHE A 55 12.43 0.35 1.61
CA PHE A 55 12.26 -0.02 0.22
C PHE A 55 13.46 -0.82 -0.28
N VAL A 56 13.16 -2.00 -0.82
CA VAL A 56 14.14 -3.02 -1.23
C VAL A 56 13.81 -3.59 -2.62
N VAL A 57 13.09 -2.85 -3.44
CA VAL A 57 12.65 -3.30 -4.76
C VAL A 57 13.83 -3.64 -5.68
N ASP A 58 13.71 -4.74 -6.38
CA ASP A 58 14.65 -5.20 -7.39
C ASP A 58 13.89 -5.66 -8.65
N PRO A 59 14.21 -5.08 -9.85
CA PRO A 59 15.22 -4.05 -10.11
C PRO A 59 14.84 -2.68 -9.50
N TRP A 60 15.85 -1.89 -9.12
CA TRP A 60 15.64 -0.55 -8.54
C TRP A 60 14.96 0.42 -9.53
N LYS A 61 15.10 0.18 -10.84
CA LYS A 61 14.43 0.90 -11.92
C LYS A 61 13.47 -0.04 -12.63
N PHE A 62 12.22 0.36 -12.74
CA PHE A 62 11.14 -0.47 -13.29
C PHE A 62 10.20 0.34 -14.19
N PRO A 63 9.39 -0.29 -15.03
CA PRO A 63 8.40 0.42 -15.84
C PRO A 63 7.45 1.24 -14.96
N GLY A 64 7.41 2.56 -15.16
CA GLY A 64 6.58 3.49 -14.39
C GLY A 64 7.26 4.16 -13.19
N GLY A 65 8.52 3.79 -12.85
CA GLY A 65 9.23 4.43 -11.75
C GLY A 65 10.58 3.85 -11.41
N ASP A 66 11.02 4.17 -10.21
CA ASP A 66 12.24 3.71 -9.58
C ASP A 66 12.09 3.68 -8.05
N ILE A 67 13.06 3.09 -7.37
CA ILE A 67 13.06 2.98 -5.90
C ILE A 67 12.95 4.35 -5.20
N GLY A 68 13.48 5.41 -5.79
CA GLY A 68 13.41 6.77 -5.23
C GLY A 68 11.99 7.33 -5.25
N LYS A 69 11.29 7.21 -6.39
CA LYS A 69 9.87 7.56 -6.50
C LYS A 69 9.03 6.72 -5.53
N LEU A 70 9.30 5.41 -5.49
CA LEU A 70 8.59 4.47 -4.63
C LEU A 70 8.75 4.83 -3.15
N ALA A 71 9.97 5.11 -2.70
CA ALA A 71 10.26 5.45 -1.31
C ALA A 71 9.56 6.73 -0.84
N VAL A 72 9.50 7.74 -1.69
CA VAL A 72 8.77 8.97 -1.36
C VAL A 72 7.27 8.73 -1.37
N CYS A 73 6.73 8.08 -2.41
CA CYS A 73 5.30 7.83 -2.53
C CYS A 73 4.78 6.95 -1.38
N GLY A 74 5.43 5.84 -1.05
CA GLY A 74 4.95 4.90 -0.05
C GLY A 74 4.77 5.58 1.31
N THR A 75 5.82 6.20 1.84
CA THR A 75 5.73 6.87 3.16
C THR A 75 4.75 8.06 3.16
N ILE A 76 4.68 8.84 2.06
CA ILE A 76 3.70 9.93 1.95
C ILE A 76 2.27 9.36 1.90
N ASN A 77 2.06 8.28 1.17
CA ASN A 77 0.75 7.63 1.07
C ASN A 77 0.30 7.10 2.44
N ASP A 78 1.17 6.46 3.20
CA ASP A 78 0.87 6.04 4.58
C ASP A 78 0.37 7.20 5.45
N LEU A 79 1.05 8.35 5.37
CA LEU A 79 0.63 9.54 6.12
C LEU A 79 -0.77 10.00 5.70
N TYR A 80 -1.09 9.98 4.39
CA TYR A 80 -2.43 10.27 3.90
C TYR A 80 -3.45 9.22 4.34
N MET A 81 -3.10 7.94 4.31
CA MET A 81 -3.99 6.85 4.74
C MET A 81 -4.29 6.94 6.24
N ALA A 82 -3.35 7.43 7.03
CA ALA A 82 -3.57 7.75 8.45
C ALA A 82 -4.40 9.04 8.68
N GLY A 83 -4.82 9.73 7.61
CA GLY A 83 -5.59 10.97 7.65
C GLY A 83 -4.76 12.23 7.87
N GLY A 84 -3.45 12.17 7.64
CA GLY A 84 -2.50 13.27 7.78
C GLY A 84 -2.20 13.99 6.48
N ILE A 85 -1.68 15.20 6.61
CA ILE A 85 -1.07 15.97 5.51
C ILE A 85 0.44 15.91 5.71
N PRO A 86 1.20 15.20 4.85
CA PRO A 86 2.65 15.09 4.95
C PRO A 86 3.34 16.44 4.92
N LYS A 87 4.44 16.59 5.65
CA LYS A 87 5.25 17.79 5.70
C LYS A 87 6.73 17.52 5.50
N TYR A 88 7.25 16.53 6.20
CA TYR A 88 8.68 16.25 6.24
C TYR A 88 8.95 14.76 6.06
N LEU A 89 10.05 14.45 5.37
CA LEU A 89 10.61 13.11 5.24
C LEU A 89 12.07 13.09 5.67
N SER A 90 12.51 11.94 6.17
CA SER A 90 13.91 11.55 6.20
C SER A 90 14.27 10.71 4.96
N CYS A 91 15.58 10.57 4.66
CA CYS A 91 16.06 9.76 3.55
C CYS A 91 17.38 9.05 3.91
N PRO A 92 17.37 8.07 4.81
CA PRO A 92 18.49 7.17 4.99
C PRO A 92 18.67 6.24 3.78
N LEU A 93 19.93 6.07 3.34
CA LEU A 93 20.34 5.22 2.23
C LEU A 93 21.32 4.16 2.71
N ILE A 94 21.12 2.92 2.28
CA ILE A 94 22.13 1.85 2.39
C ILE A 94 22.50 1.45 0.97
N ILE A 95 23.74 1.67 0.59
CA ILE A 95 24.22 1.51 -0.79
C ILE A 95 25.30 0.45 -0.82
N GLU A 96 25.25 -0.47 -1.77
CA GLU A 96 26.28 -1.46 -1.98
C GLU A 96 27.48 -0.85 -2.73
N GLU A 97 28.68 -1.20 -2.30
CA GLU A 97 29.91 -0.82 -2.99
C GLU A 97 29.88 -1.24 -4.46
N GLY A 98 30.19 -0.29 -5.35
CA GLY A 98 30.14 -0.48 -6.81
C GLY A 98 28.82 -0.02 -7.45
N PHE A 99 27.86 0.49 -6.68
CA PHE A 99 26.68 1.13 -7.24
C PHE A 99 27.06 2.41 -8.00
N HIS A 100 26.56 2.59 -9.23
CA HIS A 100 26.96 3.71 -10.08
C HIS A 100 26.42 5.05 -9.55
N ILE A 101 27.30 6.07 -9.51
CA ILE A 101 26.94 7.42 -9.04
C ILE A 101 25.85 8.06 -9.92
N ASP A 102 25.81 7.78 -11.22
CA ASP A 102 24.78 8.32 -12.12
C ASP A 102 23.41 7.68 -11.88
N ASP A 103 23.38 6.40 -11.48
CA ASP A 103 22.15 5.73 -11.05
C ASP A 103 21.66 6.31 -9.72
N LEU A 104 22.55 6.53 -8.76
CA LEU A 104 22.22 7.22 -7.51
C LEU A 104 21.66 8.62 -7.78
N ARG A 105 22.31 9.38 -8.67
CA ARG A 105 21.84 10.72 -9.07
C ARG A 105 20.42 10.66 -9.66
N THR A 106 20.12 9.67 -10.50
CA THR A 106 18.80 9.44 -11.08
C THR A 106 17.77 9.19 -9.98
N ILE A 107 18.07 8.33 -9.02
CA ILE A 107 17.20 8.01 -7.87
C ILE A 107 16.95 9.26 -7.02
N LEU A 108 18.00 10.00 -6.65
CA LEU A 108 17.86 11.21 -5.82
C LEU A 108 17.05 12.29 -6.53
N HIS A 109 17.21 12.44 -7.85
CA HIS A 109 16.43 13.37 -8.64
C HIS A 109 14.94 12.97 -8.67
N SER A 110 14.65 11.68 -8.86
CA SER A 110 13.30 11.13 -8.80
C SER A 110 12.65 11.39 -7.44
N MET A 111 13.37 11.16 -6.34
CA MET A 111 12.93 11.49 -4.98
C MET A 111 12.60 12.98 -4.83
N GLN A 112 13.51 13.85 -5.27
CA GLN A 112 13.33 15.30 -5.21
C GLN A 112 12.08 15.76 -5.95
N GLN A 113 11.88 15.30 -7.19
CA GLN A 113 10.72 15.67 -8.00
C GLN A 113 9.42 15.17 -7.37
N THR A 114 9.41 13.94 -6.87
CA THR A 114 8.24 13.34 -6.22
C THR A 114 7.88 14.09 -4.94
N ALA A 115 8.84 14.39 -4.09
CA ALA A 115 8.63 15.15 -2.85
C ALA A 115 8.14 16.58 -3.15
N LYS A 116 8.74 17.25 -4.14
CA LYS A 116 8.32 18.58 -4.58
C LYS A 116 6.87 18.61 -5.08
N ASN A 117 6.48 17.65 -5.90
CA ASN A 117 5.11 17.55 -6.43
C ASN A 117 4.09 17.27 -5.30
N ALA A 118 4.51 16.62 -4.23
CA ALA A 118 3.70 16.36 -3.06
C ALA A 118 3.67 17.52 -2.03
N ASP A 119 4.46 18.59 -2.20
CA ASP A 119 4.71 19.67 -1.23
C ASP A 119 5.32 19.15 0.09
N VAL A 120 6.25 18.20 -0.01
CA VAL A 120 6.95 17.60 1.13
C VAL A 120 8.45 17.92 1.03
N SER A 121 9.07 18.23 2.15
CA SER A 121 10.51 18.48 2.22
C SER A 121 11.24 17.28 2.79
N ILE A 122 12.31 16.83 2.12
CA ILE A 122 13.27 15.89 2.68
C ILE A 122 14.21 16.72 3.55
N VAL A 123 14.22 16.49 4.87
CA VAL A 123 14.86 17.39 5.84
C VAL A 123 16.06 16.77 6.56
N THR A 124 16.24 15.48 6.47
CA THR A 124 17.36 14.76 7.07
C THR A 124 17.59 13.43 6.33
N GLY A 125 18.75 12.83 6.55
CA GLY A 125 19.09 11.53 5.96
C GLY A 125 20.34 10.96 6.65
N ASP A 126 20.72 9.77 6.23
CA ASP A 126 21.97 9.11 6.56
C ASP A 126 22.43 8.31 5.34
N THR A 127 23.70 8.00 5.25
CA THR A 127 24.24 7.18 4.16
C THR A 127 25.19 6.15 4.73
N LYS A 128 24.91 4.88 4.43
CA LYS A 128 25.82 3.76 4.72
C LYS A 128 26.19 3.07 3.43
N VAL A 129 27.44 2.67 3.33
CA VAL A 129 27.92 1.80 2.26
C VAL A 129 28.22 0.45 2.86
N ILE A 130 27.70 -0.60 2.22
CA ILE A 130 27.95 -1.99 2.58
C ILE A 130 28.87 -2.64 1.55
N GLU A 131 29.53 -3.72 1.95
CA GLU A 131 30.45 -4.47 1.09
C GLU A 131 29.71 -5.03 -0.13
N LYS A 132 30.43 -5.16 -1.24
CA LYS A 132 29.91 -5.74 -2.48
C LYS A 132 29.36 -7.16 -2.26
N GLN A 133 28.23 -7.47 -2.88
CA GLN A 133 27.52 -8.75 -2.78
C GLN A 133 26.97 -9.08 -1.38
N LYS A 134 26.75 -8.04 -0.56
CA LYS A 134 26.09 -8.17 0.75
C LYS A 134 24.67 -7.59 0.77
N GLY A 135 24.18 -7.08 -0.37
CA GLY A 135 22.86 -6.50 -0.51
C GLY A 135 22.33 -6.59 -1.93
N ASN A 136 21.27 -5.85 -2.21
CA ASN A 136 20.64 -5.71 -3.53
C ASN A 136 20.86 -4.28 -4.03
N GLN A 137 22.11 -3.89 -4.27
CA GLN A 137 22.51 -2.60 -4.84
C GLN A 137 22.18 -1.40 -3.95
N ILE A 138 20.92 -1.11 -3.66
CA ILE A 138 20.48 0.02 -2.84
C ILE A 138 19.23 -0.29 -2.06
N TYR A 139 19.20 0.17 -0.81
CA TYR A 139 17.99 0.21 0.02
C TYR A 139 17.73 1.65 0.45
N ILE A 140 16.46 2.04 0.47
CA ILE A 140 16.04 3.37 0.92
C ILE A 140 15.07 3.18 2.08
N ASN A 141 15.33 3.87 3.18
CA ASN A 141 14.41 3.96 4.29
C ASN A 141 13.90 5.39 4.38
N THR A 142 12.60 5.58 4.60
CA THR A 142 12.02 6.91 4.79
C THR A 142 11.16 6.93 6.03
N ALA A 143 11.31 7.97 6.83
CA ALA A 143 10.39 8.29 7.91
C ALA A 143 9.71 9.61 7.61
N GLY A 144 8.42 9.70 7.84
CA GLY A 144 7.62 10.87 7.49
C GLY A 144 6.83 11.41 8.66
N ILE A 145 6.69 12.75 8.70
CA ILE A 145 5.85 13.47 9.66
C ILE A 145 4.80 14.27 8.89
N GLY A 146 3.55 14.14 9.32
CA GLY A 146 2.42 14.90 8.82
C GLY A 146 1.58 15.51 9.94
N ILE A 147 0.66 16.40 9.58
CA ILE A 147 -0.31 16.99 10.49
C ILE A 147 -1.65 16.31 10.27
N LEU A 148 -2.28 15.80 11.34
CA LEU A 148 -3.58 15.15 11.26
C LEU A 148 -4.63 16.12 10.73
N GLN A 149 -5.20 15.81 9.58
CA GLN A 149 -6.32 16.55 8.98
C GLN A 149 -7.65 15.93 9.36
N ARG A 150 -7.73 14.60 9.32
CA ARG A 150 -8.95 13.85 9.57
C ARG A 150 -8.68 12.58 10.37
N LYS A 151 -9.42 12.39 11.45
CA LYS A 151 -9.40 11.13 12.20
C LYS A 151 -10.21 10.07 11.45
N THR A 152 -9.61 8.94 11.17
CA THR A 152 -10.25 7.74 10.61
C THR A 152 -10.50 6.71 11.71
N SER A 153 -11.45 5.81 11.51
CA SER A 153 -11.79 4.75 12.47
C SER A 153 -12.34 3.51 11.78
N TYR A 154 -12.24 2.35 12.45
CA TYR A 154 -12.82 1.08 11.99
C TYR A 154 -14.32 0.93 12.34
N GLN A 155 -14.99 2.02 12.68
CA GLN A 155 -16.43 2.04 12.98
C GLN A 155 -17.23 2.14 11.69
N TYR A 156 -17.45 1.01 11.05
CA TYR A 156 -18.24 0.90 9.82
C TYR A 156 -19.74 0.88 10.14
N GLN A 157 -20.55 1.14 9.11
CA GLN A 157 -22.00 0.94 9.13
C GLN A 157 -22.35 -0.14 8.11
N GLU A 158 -23.45 -0.84 8.38
CA GLU A 158 -23.99 -1.79 7.40
C GLU A 158 -24.34 -1.05 6.11
N ASN A 159 -23.97 -1.64 4.97
CA ASN A 159 -24.07 -1.06 3.63
C ASN A 159 -23.12 0.11 3.33
N ASP A 160 -22.17 0.46 4.21
CA ASP A 160 -21.00 1.23 3.76
C ASP A 160 -20.34 0.46 2.61
N VAL A 161 -19.84 1.19 1.61
CA VAL A 161 -19.22 0.58 0.43
C VAL A 161 -17.71 0.71 0.46
N VAL A 162 -17.05 -0.23 -0.21
CA VAL A 162 -15.60 -0.24 -0.40
C VAL A 162 -15.29 0.34 -1.77
N VAL A 163 -14.55 1.43 -1.81
CA VAL A 163 -14.09 2.07 -3.04
C VAL A 163 -12.62 1.77 -3.26
N LEU A 164 -12.24 1.36 -4.48
CA LEU A 164 -10.87 1.28 -4.95
C LEU A 164 -10.61 2.38 -5.99
N SER A 165 -9.56 3.14 -5.82
CA SER A 165 -9.29 4.37 -6.58
C SER A 165 -8.72 4.18 -7.99
N GLY A 166 -8.72 2.98 -8.53
CA GLY A 166 -8.25 2.66 -9.89
C GLY A 166 -7.89 1.20 -10.07
N SER A 167 -7.28 0.84 -11.20
CA SER A 167 -6.88 -0.54 -11.52
C SER A 167 -5.92 -1.11 -10.51
N MET A 168 -6.12 -2.36 -10.10
CA MET A 168 -5.29 -3.04 -9.10
C MET A 168 -4.19 -3.92 -9.70
N GLY A 169 -3.15 -4.16 -8.90
CA GLY A 169 -2.10 -5.13 -9.19
C GLY A 169 -1.03 -4.69 -10.19
N CYS A 170 -1.10 -3.45 -10.71
CA CYS A 170 -0.17 -2.98 -11.74
C CYS A 170 1.28 -2.90 -11.23
N HIS A 171 1.51 -2.47 -9.97
CA HIS A 171 2.87 -2.43 -9.43
C HIS A 171 3.46 -3.83 -9.30
N GLY A 172 2.79 -4.74 -8.61
CA GLY A 172 3.27 -6.11 -8.42
C GLY A 172 3.55 -6.82 -9.75
N ALA A 173 2.65 -6.70 -10.72
CA ALA A 173 2.81 -7.28 -12.04
C ALA A 173 3.98 -6.66 -12.82
N SER A 174 4.13 -5.33 -12.80
CA SER A 174 5.22 -4.60 -13.48
C SER A 174 6.60 -4.99 -12.94
N ILE A 175 6.77 -5.06 -11.60
CA ILE A 175 8.03 -5.47 -10.99
C ILE A 175 8.34 -6.94 -11.33
N PHE A 176 7.34 -7.82 -11.25
CA PHE A 176 7.54 -9.24 -11.57
C PHE A 176 8.00 -9.42 -13.02
N MET A 177 7.33 -8.77 -13.97
CA MET A 177 7.71 -8.81 -15.39
C MET A 177 9.12 -8.27 -15.63
N ALA A 178 9.47 -7.14 -14.98
CA ALA A 178 10.80 -6.56 -15.13
C ALA A 178 11.91 -7.45 -14.56
N ARG A 179 11.64 -8.17 -13.49
CA ARG A 179 12.60 -9.10 -12.87
C ARG A 179 12.81 -10.38 -13.66
N GLU A 180 11.72 -10.95 -14.16
CA GLU A 180 11.73 -12.23 -14.90
C GLU A 180 11.92 -12.06 -16.41
N ASP A 181 12.18 -10.81 -16.87
CA ASP A 181 12.35 -10.46 -18.30
C ASP A 181 11.16 -10.92 -19.16
N ILE A 182 9.95 -10.80 -18.63
CA ILE A 182 8.72 -11.19 -19.33
C ILE A 182 8.20 -10.01 -20.14
N HIS A 183 7.92 -10.25 -21.41
CA HIS A 183 7.35 -9.27 -22.34
C HIS A 183 5.95 -9.68 -22.77
N LEU A 184 4.95 -8.87 -22.45
CA LEU A 184 3.59 -8.99 -22.99
C LEU A 184 3.40 -8.02 -24.17
N GLN A 185 2.35 -8.26 -24.97
CA GLN A 185 1.92 -7.25 -25.95
C GLN A 185 1.27 -6.08 -25.22
N GLY A 186 1.87 -4.90 -25.32
CA GLY A 186 1.45 -3.70 -24.63
C GLY A 186 2.37 -3.32 -23.48
N GLU A 187 2.20 -2.10 -22.98
CA GLU A 187 3.00 -1.56 -21.89
C GLU A 187 2.24 -1.75 -20.56
N LEU A 188 2.88 -2.39 -19.58
CA LEU A 188 2.39 -2.44 -18.21
C LEU A 188 3.30 -1.62 -17.31
N LEU A 189 2.79 -0.47 -16.87
CA LEU A 189 3.48 0.41 -15.96
C LEU A 189 3.04 0.18 -14.52
N SER A 190 3.98 0.31 -13.60
CA SER A 190 3.68 0.41 -12.17
C SER A 190 2.73 1.60 -11.92
N ASP A 191 1.77 1.38 -11.04
CA ASP A 191 0.86 2.42 -10.57
C ASP A 191 1.45 3.31 -9.47
N CYS A 192 2.75 3.17 -9.16
CA CYS A 192 3.44 3.97 -8.15
C CYS A 192 3.20 5.47 -8.34
N ALA A 193 2.49 6.07 -7.39
CA ALA A 193 2.10 7.48 -7.43
C ALA A 193 1.75 8.02 -6.04
N CYS A 194 1.95 9.33 -5.84
CA CYS A 194 1.46 10.02 -4.65
C CYS A 194 -0.07 10.12 -4.67
N LEU A 195 -0.70 9.75 -3.57
CA LEU A 195 -2.16 9.74 -3.40
C LEU A 195 -2.74 11.07 -2.91
N LYS A 196 -1.96 12.17 -2.87
CA LYS A 196 -2.36 13.49 -2.35
C LYS A 196 -3.76 13.91 -2.78
N GLU A 197 -3.99 14.02 -4.09
CA GLU A 197 -5.26 14.50 -4.61
C GLU A 197 -6.43 13.56 -4.29
N LYS A 198 -6.20 12.25 -4.40
CA LYS A 198 -7.23 11.24 -4.15
C LYS A 198 -7.61 11.21 -2.66
N ALA A 199 -6.61 11.21 -1.78
CA ALA A 199 -6.81 11.21 -0.34
C ALA A 199 -7.50 12.50 0.14
N MET A 200 -7.08 13.67 -0.37
CA MET A 200 -7.71 14.94 -0.03
C MET A 200 -9.19 14.99 -0.44
N LYS A 201 -9.53 14.48 -1.64
CA LYS A 201 -10.93 14.38 -2.07
C LYS A 201 -11.73 13.46 -1.16
N ALA A 202 -11.19 12.29 -0.80
CA ALA A 202 -11.87 11.34 0.09
C ALA A 202 -12.06 11.92 1.49
N MET A 203 -11.05 12.59 2.05
CA MET A 203 -11.09 13.21 3.38
C MET A 203 -12.11 14.36 3.50
N ALA A 204 -12.59 14.92 2.39
CA ALA A 204 -13.62 15.96 2.40
C ALA A 204 -15.02 15.44 2.72
N TYR A 205 -15.26 14.12 2.66
CA TYR A 205 -16.56 13.54 2.92
C TYR A 205 -16.73 13.12 4.39
N ASP A 206 -17.81 13.56 5.04
CA ASP A 206 -18.07 13.25 6.45
C ASP A 206 -18.30 11.76 6.71
N SER A 207 -18.83 11.03 5.73
CA SER A 207 -19.04 9.59 5.84
C SER A 207 -17.79 8.74 5.73
N LEU A 208 -16.64 9.31 5.40
CA LEU A 208 -15.38 8.56 5.31
C LEU A 208 -15.08 7.88 6.66
N ARG A 209 -14.94 6.56 6.64
CA ARG A 209 -14.57 5.74 7.81
C ARG A 209 -13.06 5.57 7.88
N ILE A 210 -12.45 5.07 6.82
CA ILE A 210 -11.04 4.73 6.77
C ILE A 210 -10.46 4.89 5.36
N LEU A 211 -9.15 5.11 5.29
CA LEU A 211 -8.30 5.07 4.10
C LEU A 211 -7.23 4.01 4.32
N ARG A 212 -6.89 3.24 3.30
CA ARG A 212 -5.77 2.30 3.27
C ARG A 212 -5.24 2.17 1.85
N ASP A 213 -3.95 2.01 1.69
CA ASP A 213 -3.33 1.63 0.42
C ASP A 213 -3.12 0.11 0.37
N PRO A 214 -3.50 -0.55 -0.72
CA PRO A 214 -3.38 -1.99 -0.87
C PRO A 214 -1.99 -2.37 -1.40
N THR A 215 -0.94 -2.14 -0.59
CA THR A 215 0.44 -2.44 -0.93
C THR A 215 0.72 -3.94 -0.83
N ARG A 216 1.49 -4.40 0.15
CA ARG A 216 1.82 -5.83 0.31
C ARG A 216 0.58 -6.69 0.52
N GLY A 217 0.48 -7.77 -0.28
CA GLY A 217 -0.69 -8.66 -0.27
C GLY A 217 -1.93 -8.08 -0.93
N GLY A 218 -1.83 -6.89 -1.55
CA GLY A 218 -2.83 -6.29 -2.41
C GLY A 218 -4.16 -5.97 -1.74
N VAL A 219 -5.20 -5.86 -2.55
CA VAL A 219 -6.57 -5.54 -2.13
C VAL A 219 -7.13 -6.59 -1.16
N ALA A 220 -6.83 -7.89 -1.40
CA ALA A 220 -7.36 -8.96 -0.57
C ALA A 220 -6.83 -8.86 0.87
N THR A 221 -5.52 -8.79 1.07
CA THR A 221 -4.92 -8.74 2.41
C THR A 221 -5.38 -7.48 3.15
N THR A 222 -5.36 -6.32 2.48
CA THR A 222 -5.83 -5.07 3.07
C THR A 222 -7.30 -5.15 3.50
N CYS A 223 -8.18 -5.68 2.67
CA CYS A 223 -9.60 -5.84 3.03
C CYS A 223 -9.79 -6.85 4.18
N ILE A 224 -8.99 -7.93 4.25
CA ILE A 224 -9.03 -8.87 5.37
C ILE A 224 -8.65 -8.16 6.68
N GLU A 225 -7.56 -7.39 6.68
CA GLU A 225 -7.12 -6.63 7.86
C GLU A 225 -8.16 -5.61 8.33
N LEU A 226 -8.85 -4.97 7.39
CA LEU A 226 -9.93 -4.04 7.69
C LEU A 226 -11.14 -4.73 8.34
N THR A 227 -11.49 -5.94 7.90
CA THR A 227 -12.59 -6.71 8.49
C THR A 227 -12.24 -7.31 9.85
N GLU A 228 -11.02 -7.80 10.05
CA GLU A 228 -10.55 -8.36 11.32
C GLU A 228 -10.62 -7.35 12.48
N LYS A 229 -10.57 -6.05 12.19
CA LYS A 229 -10.62 -4.95 13.17
C LYS A 229 -12.03 -4.38 13.37
N SER A 230 -13.07 -5.05 12.88
CA SER A 230 -14.46 -4.59 12.88
C SER A 230 -15.40 -5.70 13.32
N ASP A 231 -16.62 -5.33 13.74
CA ASP A 231 -17.72 -6.27 14.05
C ASP A 231 -18.49 -6.68 12.80
N PHE A 232 -18.07 -6.24 11.62
CA PHE A 232 -18.72 -6.50 10.34
C PHE A 232 -17.88 -7.45 9.47
N GLY A 233 -18.56 -8.10 8.51
CA GLY A 233 -17.92 -8.74 7.37
C GLY A 233 -17.78 -7.79 6.19
N MET A 234 -17.08 -8.22 5.16
CA MET A 234 -16.95 -7.50 3.90
C MET A 234 -17.19 -8.45 2.73
N GLU A 235 -17.89 -7.96 1.74
CA GLU A 235 -18.22 -8.67 0.51
C GLU A 235 -17.68 -7.90 -0.70
N LEU A 236 -16.78 -8.49 -1.45
CA LEU A 236 -16.29 -7.95 -2.73
C LEU A 236 -17.03 -8.61 -3.89
N TYR A 237 -17.15 -7.89 -5.00
CA TYR A 237 -17.82 -8.36 -6.22
C TYR A 237 -16.79 -8.48 -7.35
N GLU A 238 -16.46 -9.71 -7.77
CA GLU A 238 -15.48 -9.97 -8.84
C GLU A 238 -15.78 -9.20 -10.13
N ALA A 239 -17.07 -9.05 -10.47
CA ALA A 239 -17.50 -8.33 -11.67
C ALA A 239 -17.20 -6.83 -11.63
N LEU A 240 -16.96 -6.26 -10.43
CA LEU A 240 -16.68 -4.83 -10.23
C LEU A 240 -15.20 -4.53 -10.01
N LEU A 241 -14.35 -5.55 -9.91
CA LEU A 241 -12.91 -5.36 -9.69
C LEU A 241 -12.26 -4.73 -10.94
N PRO A 242 -11.61 -3.56 -10.81
CA PRO A 242 -10.92 -2.93 -11.92
C PRO A 242 -9.51 -3.55 -12.09
N VAL A 243 -9.40 -4.55 -12.94
CA VAL A 243 -8.13 -5.20 -13.28
C VAL A 243 -7.70 -4.74 -14.66
N ASP A 244 -6.43 -4.33 -14.80
CA ASP A 244 -5.84 -4.02 -16.10
C ASP A 244 -5.76 -5.29 -16.97
N PRO A 245 -6.05 -5.22 -18.26
CA PRO A 245 -6.00 -6.40 -19.15
C PRO A 245 -4.63 -7.11 -19.18
N ASN A 246 -3.52 -6.35 -19.09
CA ASN A 246 -2.18 -6.95 -19.06
C ASN A 246 -1.92 -7.63 -17.70
N VAL A 247 -2.41 -7.06 -16.58
CA VAL A 247 -2.38 -7.71 -15.26
C VAL A 247 -3.18 -9.01 -15.29
N GLN A 248 -4.39 -8.98 -15.87
CA GLN A 248 -5.22 -10.18 -15.99
C GLN A 248 -4.53 -11.25 -16.82
N THR A 249 -3.95 -10.87 -17.98
CA THR A 249 -3.22 -11.79 -18.84
C THR A 249 -2.04 -12.46 -18.12
N LEU A 250 -1.25 -11.68 -17.37
CA LEU A 250 -0.14 -12.20 -16.57
C LEU A 250 -0.64 -13.19 -15.50
N CYS A 251 -1.71 -12.83 -14.81
CA CYS A 251 -2.32 -13.67 -13.77
C CYS A 251 -2.85 -14.98 -14.34
N ASP A 252 -3.50 -14.95 -15.49
CA ASP A 252 -4.04 -16.14 -16.16
C ASP A 252 -2.92 -17.09 -16.63
N LEU A 253 -1.79 -16.54 -17.10
CA LEU A 253 -0.62 -17.32 -17.54
C LEU A 253 0.11 -18.00 -16.38
N LEU A 254 0.19 -17.32 -15.22
CA LEU A 254 1.03 -17.77 -14.10
C LEU A 254 0.22 -18.37 -12.94
N GLY A 255 -1.11 -18.34 -13.01
CA GLY A 255 -1.98 -18.81 -11.94
C GLY A 255 -2.01 -17.85 -10.72
N PHE A 256 -1.72 -16.58 -10.90
CA PHE A 256 -1.82 -15.58 -9.85
C PHE A 256 -3.25 -15.06 -9.71
N ASP A 257 -3.61 -14.61 -8.51
CA ASP A 257 -4.87 -13.89 -8.27
C ASP A 257 -4.57 -12.38 -8.17
N PRO A 258 -5.11 -11.54 -9.08
CA PRO A 258 -4.83 -10.11 -9.09
C PRO A 258 -5.21 -9.39 -7.79
N LEU A 259 -6.10 -9.96 -6.98
CA LEU A 259 -6.46 -9.42 -5.66
C LEU A 259 -5.28 -9.35 -4.67
N TYR A 260 -4.25 -10.19 -4.86
CA TYR A 260 -3.08 -10.23 -3.97
C TYR A 260 -1.86 -9.51 -4.53
N LEU A 261 -1.95 -8.93 -5.73
CA LEU A 261 -0.86 -8.15 -6.31
C LEU A 261 -0.83 -6.74 -5.70
N ALA A 262 0.38 -6.28 -5.38
CA ALA A 262 0.58 -4.97 -4.77
C ALA A 262 0.19 -3.81 -5.69
N CYS A 263 -0.30 -2.74 -5.06
CA CYS A 263 -0.57 -1.45 -5.68
C CYS A 263 0.16 -0.36 -4.89
N GLU A 264 0.93 0.51 -5.54
CA GLU A 264 1.73 1.56 -4.89
C GLU A 264 1.21 2.98 -5.17
N GLY A 265 0.06 3.09 -5.85
CA GLY A 265 -0.62 4.35 -6.17
C GLY A 265 -2.12 4.22 -6.18
N ARG A 266 -2.65 3.27 -5.40
CA ARG A 266 -4.08 3.07 -5.19
C ARG A 266 -4.43 3.21 -3.72
N MET A 267 -5.68 3.61 -3.47
CA MET A 267 -6.24 3.61 -2.13
C MET A 267 -7.58 2.89 -2.10
N LEU A 268 -7.83 2.23 -0.99
CA LEU A 268 -9.13 1.77 -0.56
C LEU A 268 -9.73 2.79 0.40
N CYS A 269 -11.02 3.05 0.30
CA CYS A 269 -11.74 3.78 1.33
C CYS A 269 -13.12 3.14 1.58
N ILE A 270 -13.61 3.30 2.80
CA ILE A 270 -14.93 2.83 3.23
C ILE A 270 -15.74 4.06 3.60
N MET A 271 -16.96 4.21 3.03
CA MET A 271 -17.86 5.33 3.23
C MET A 271 -19.29 4.97 2.82
N ASN A 272 -20.27 5.85 3.03
CA ASN A 272 -21.62 5.61 2.56
C ASN A 272 -21.68 5.58 1.02
N GLU A 273 -22.72 4.93 0.47
CA GLU A 273 -22.86 4.71 -0.97
C GLU A 273 -23.00 6.00 -1.79
N ASN A 274 -23.72 7.00 -1.27
CA ASN A 274 -23.95 8.24 -2.00
C ASN A 274 -22.68 9.05 -2.19
N ASP A 275 -21.89 9.21 -1.11
CA ASP A 275 -20.62 9.90 -1.16
C ASP A 275 -19.58 9.12 -1.99
N ALA A 276 -19.63 7.79 -1.93
CA ALA A 276 -18.77 6.92 -2.74
C ALA A 276 -19.01 7.07 -4.24
N LYS A 277 -20.28 7.21 -4.68
CA LYS A 277 -20.61 7.49 -6.08
C LYS A 277 -19.99 8.81 -6.54
N GLN A 278 -20.16 9.87 -5.75
CA GLN A 278 -19.59 11.18 -6.04
C GLN A 278 -18.06 11.15 -6.05
N LEU A 279 -17.44 10.44 -5.10
CA LEU A 279 -15.99 10.28 -5.04
C LEU A 279 -15.48 9.55 -6.29
N CYS A 280 -16.10 8.46 -6.71
CA CYS A 280 -15.72 7.74 -7.94
C CYS A 280 -15.77 8.64 -9.18
N GLU A 281 -16.79 9.48 -9.31
CA GLU A 281 -16.90 10.45 -10.41
C GLU A 281 -15.78 11.50 -10.38
N GLN A 282 -15.41 11.97 -9.18
CA GLN A 282 -14.33 12.94 -9.00
C GLN A 282 -12.94 12.37 -9.24
N LEU A 283 -12.72 11.10 -8.93
CA LEU A 283 -11.41 10.44 -9.08
C LEU A 283 -11.04 10.15 -10.54
N LYS A 284 -12.02 9.89 -11.41
CA LYS A 284 -11.90 9.70 -12.89
C LYS A 284 -11.01 8.53 -13.36
N ASP A 285 -10.03 8.09 -12.59
CA ASP A 285 -9.02 7.08 -12.96
C ASP A 285 -9.52 5.63 -12.91
N GLY A 286 -10.78 5.40 -13.28
CA GLY A 286 -11.37 4.07 -13.19
C GLY A 286 -11.68 3.63 -11.76
N ALA A 287 -11.84 4.58 -10.83
CA ALA A 287 -12.28 4.31 -9.47
C ALA A 287 -13.64 3.61 -9.45
N LYS A 288 -13.80 2.60 -8.61
CA LYS A 288 -15.03 1.80 -8.52
C LYS A 288 -15.38 1.43 -7.09
N MET A 289 -16.67 1.34 -6.85
CA MET A 289 -17.20 0.65 -5.68
C MET A 289 -17.09 -0.86 -5.93
N ILE A 290 -16.19 -1.53 -5.21
CA ILE A 290 -15.83 -2.93 -5.44
C ILE A 290 -16.50 -3.91 -4.48
N GLY A 291 -17.16 -3.40 -3.43
CA GLY A 291 -17.75 -4.23 -2.40
C GLY A 291 -18.51 -3.42 -1.37
N LYS A 292 -19.00 -4.09 -0.35
CA LYS A 292 -19.76 -3.49 0.76
C LYS A 292 -19.48 -4.13 2.10
N ILE A 293 -19.80 -3.40 3.15
CA ILE A 293 -19.81 -3.85 4.54
C ILE A 293 -21.17 -4.55 4.84
N THR A 294 -21.09 -5.70 5.50
CA THR A 294 -22.27 -6.52 5.84
C THR A 294 -22.21 -7.03 7.27
N LYS A 295 -23.36 -7.33 7.86
CA LYS A 295 -23.45 -8.06 9.13
C LYS A 295 -23.25 -9.56 8.97
N GLU A 296 -23.34 -10.06 7.75
CA GLU A 296 -23.08 -11.47 7.48
C GLU A 296 -21.58 -11.76 7.63
N HIS A 297 -21.25 -12.89 8.24
CA HIS A 297 -19.88 -13.36 8.40
C HIS A 297 -18.92 -12.33 9.03
N PRO A 298 -19.18 -11.85 10.27
CA PRO A 298 -18.32 -10.87 10.93
C PRO A 298 -16.85 -11.24 10.88
N GLN A 299 -15.99 -10.23 10.70
CA GLN A 299 -14.52 -10.36 10.64
C GLN A 299 -14.00 -11.24 9.49
N LYS A 300 -14.81 -11.46 8.45
CA LYS A 300 -14.41 -12.26 7.28
C LYS A 300 -14.64 -11.50 6.00
N LEU A 301 -13.75 -11.76 5.03
CA LEU A 301 -13.85 -11.25 3.68
C LEU A 301 -14.37 -12.34 2.73
N TYR A 302 -15.39 -12.03 1.96
CA TYR A 302 -15.95 -12.89 0.93
C TYR A 302 -15.86 -12.24 -0.44
N LEU A 303 -15.66 -13.05 -1.47
CA LEU A 303 -15.75 -12.65 -2.86
C LEU A 303 -16.97 -13.32 -3.52
N LYS A 304 -17.87 -12.53 -4.06
CA LYS A 304 -18.93 -12.99 -5.00
C LYS A 304 -18.34 -13.07 -6.40
N THR A 305 -18.26 -14.28 -6.92
CA THR A 305 -17.71 -14.54 -8.25
C THR A 305 -18.69 -14.16 -9.36
N LYS A 306 -18.18 -13.93 -10.57
CA LYS A 306 -18.98 -13.63 -11.77
C LYS A 306 -20.03 -14.71 -12.08
N ILE A 307 -19.78 -15.96 -11.68
CA ILE A 307 -20.69 -17.10 -11.87
C ILE A 307 -21.67 -17.29 -10.70
N GLY A 308 -21.70 -16.37 -9.72
CA GLY A 308 -22.63 -16.38 -8.59
C GLY A 308 -22.20 -17.22 -7.38
N ALA A 309 -21.01 -17.85 -7.41
CA ALA A 309 -20.46 -18.52 -6.24
C ALA A 309 -19.91 -17.50 -5.23
N THR A 310 -19.81 -17.91 -3.96
CA THR A 310 -19.20 -17.12 -2.90
C THR A 310 -18.01 -17.90 -2.33
N ARG A 311 -16.84 -17.28 -2.26
CA ARG A 311 -15.65 -17.86 -1.62
C ARG A 311 -15.11 -16.94 -0.55
N GLN A 312 -14.65 -17.49 0.57
CA GLN A 312 -13.92 -16.75 1.58
C GLN A 312 -12.50 -16.48 1.07
N LEU A 313 -12.02 -15.25 1.25
CA LEU A 313 -10.62 -14.89 0.99
C LEU A 313 -9.82 -14.99 2.29
N HIS A 314 -8.58 -15.45 2.17
CA HIS A 314 -7.66 -15.66 3.30
C HIS A 314 -6.33 -14.97 3.01
N LYS A 315 -5.61 -14.56 4.05
CA LYS A 315 -4.21 -14.15 3.91
C LYS A 315 -3.41 -15.31 3.31
N LEU A 316 -2.50 -15.00 2.40
CA LEU A 316 -1.66 -16.04 1.81
C LEU A 316 -0.66 -16.55 2.83
N SER A 317 -0.47 -17.89 2.84
CA SER A 317 0.54 -18.57 3.64
C SER A 317 1.83 -18.75 2.83
N GLY A 318 2.46 -17.67 2.41
CA GLY A 318 3.67 -17.68 1.58
C GLY A 318 3.75 -16.46 0.68
N GLN A 319 4.86 -16.33 -0.02
CA GLN A 319 5.12 -15.20 -0.90
C GLN A 319 4.66 -15.54 -2.32
N PRO A 320 3.51 -15.00 -2.81
CA PRO A 320 3.06 -15.29 -4.18
C PRO A 320 3.95 -14.65 -5.25
N LEU A 321 4.66 -13.59 -4.86
CA LEU A 321 5.59 -12.85 -5.71
C LEU A 321 6.91 -12.61 -4.98
N PRO A 322 8.04 -12.51 -5.68
CA PRO A 322 9.29 -12.03 -5.09
C PRO A 322 9.11 -10.61 -4.54
N ARG A 323 10.06 -10.15 -3.71
CA ARG A 323 10.04 -8.78 -3.12
C ARG A 323 9.80 -7.71 -4.18
N ILE A 324 8.77 -6.90 -3.99
CA ILE A 324 8.29 -5.88 -4.93
C ILE A 324 8.33 -4.47 -4.36
N CYS A 325 8.60 -4.33 -3.07
CA CYS A 325 8.77 -3.06 -2.37
C CYS A 325 9.84 -3.13 -1.28
#